data_9505cdf662c15e2b2df6a77122a6e371
#
_entry.id   9505cdf662c15e2b2df6a77122a6e371
#
_cell.length_a   1.000
_cell.length_b   1.000
_cell.length_c   1.000
_cell.angle_alpha   90.00
_cell.angle_beta   90.00
_cell.angle_gamma   90.00
#
_symmetry.space_group_name_H-M   'P 1'
#
loop_
_entity.id
_entity.type
_entity.pdbx_description
1 polymer ?
#
loop_
_entity_poly.entity_id
_entity_poly.type
_entity_poly.pdbx_seq_one_letter_code
_entity_poly.pdbx_strand_id
1 'polypeptide(L)'
;MIKSFSQYIVEVNSKAVTFVFGRFNPPTNGHEILFDKLKTVSNGSYRIYSSKSEDPKKNPLSFTAKVKFLRKMFPKHARSVMADKDVRTALDICVKLYDQGYTTVSMVAGSDRLTEFNTLLNKYNNVKSRHGFYNFENGINVISAGERDPDADDASGMSASKMRSAAAANDFELFSKGIPNAYKE
;
A
#
# COMPACT_ATOMS: atom_id res chain seq x y z
N MET A 1 6.72 2.02 36.77
CA MET A 1 6.03 0.72 36.92
C MET A 1 6.90 -0.33 36.24
N ILE A 2 7.43 -1.31 36.97
CA ILE A 2 8.30 -2.37 36.41
C ILE A 2 7.39 -3.39 35.76
N LYS A 3 7.57 -3.67 34.45
CA LYS A 3 6.81 -4.71 33.73
C LYS A 3 7.19 -6.08 34.27
N SER A 4 6.22 -6.98 34.37
CA SER A 4 6.48 -8.37 34.75
C SER A 4 7.28 -9.10 33.67
N PHE A 5 8.00 -10.17 34.03
CA PHE A 5 8.78 -11.00 33.10
C PHE A 5 7.92 -11.55 31.96
N SER A 6 6.68 -11.94 32.23
CA SER A 6 5.71 -12.38 31.22
C SER A 6 5.32 -11.27 30.25
N GLN A 7 5.13 -10.03 30.73
CA GLN A 7 4.88 -8.86 29.86
C GLN A 7 6.08 -8.56 28.98
N TYR A 8 7.30 -8.73 29.49
CA TYR A 8 8.53 -8.52 28.73
C TYR A 8 8.67 -9.58 27.61
N ILE A 9 8.38 -10.87 27.89
CA ILE A 9 8.42 -11.93 26.87
C ILE A 9 7.37 -11.72 25.79
N VAL A 10 6.17 -11.27 26.11
CA VAL A 10 5.12 -10.97 25.13
C VAL A 10 5.55 -9.81 24.22
N GLU A 11 6.18 -8.75 24.75
CA GLU A 11 6.69 -7.63 23.93
C GLU A 11 7.84 -8.05 23.02
N VAL A 12 8.75 -8.87 23.48
CA VAL A 12 9.91 -9.35 22.67
C VAL A 12 9.45 -10.21 21.49
N ASN A 13 8.33 -10.88 21.60
CA ASN A 13 7.75 -11.73 20.54
C ASN A 13 6.74 -11.00 19.65
N SER A 14 6.38 -9.75 19.94
CA SER A 14 5.44 -9.00 19.11
C SER A 14 6.13 -8.49 17.84
N LYS A 15 5.71 -9.01 16.68
CA LYS A 15 6.21 -8.58 15.37
C LYS A 15 5.11 -7.84 14.63
N ALA A 16 5.26 -6.53 14.50
CA ALA A 16 4.29 -5.67 13.87
C ALA A 16 4.72 -5.24 12.45
N VAL A 17 3.75 -5.06 11.56
CA VAL A 17 3.96 -4.51 10.21
C VAL A 17 2.74 -3.73 9.74
N THR A 18 2.99 -2.66 9.02
CA THR A 18 1.93 -1.91 8.33
C THR A 18 2.12 -2.02 6.82
N PHE A 19 1.05 -2.20 6.07
CA PHE A 19 1.14 -2.30 4.62
C PHE A 19 0.17 -1.38 3.91
N VAL A 20 0.45 -1.15 2.63
CA VAL A 20 -0.47 -0.55 1.66
C VAL A 20 -0.59 -1.48 0.45
N PHE A 21 -1.78 -1.53 -0.12
CA PHE A 21 -2.07 -2.27 -1.34
C PHE A 21 -2.81 -1.39 -2.33
N GLY A 22 -2.25 -1.23 -3.53
CA GLY A 22 -2.82 -0.35 -4.54
C GLY A 22 -2.55 -0.78 -5.98
N ARG A 23 -3.28 -0.18 -6.92
CA ARG A 23 -3.09 -0.44 -8.37
C ARG A 23 -1.83 0.21 -8.92
N PHE A 24 -1.51 1.46 -8.49
CA PHE A 24 -0.34 2.22 -8.92
C PHE A 24 -0.12 2.18 -10.44
N ASN A 25 -1.13 2.57 -11.21
CA ASN A 25 -1.13 2.38 -12.66
C ASN A 25 -1.51 3.67 -13.43
N PRO A 26 -0.54 4.60 -13.61
CA PRO A 26 0.80 4.61 -13.05
C PRO A 26 0.84 5.04 -11.56
N PRO A 27 1.99 4.88 -10.88
CA PRO A 27 2.26 5.62 -9.65
C PRO A 27 2.20 7.13 -9.91
N THR A 28 1.80 7.91 -8.90
CA THR A 28 1.73 9.38 -9.00
C THR A 28 2.35 10.01 -7.76
N ASN A 29 2.73 11.29 -7.83
CA ASN A 29 3.21 12.04 -6.68
C ASN A 29 2.24 12.03 -5.48
N GLY A 30 0.92 11.99 -5.72
CA GLY A 30 -0.07 11.80 -4.64
C GLY A 30 0.06 10.48 -3.86
N HIS A 31 0.72 9.46 -4.44
CA HIS A 31 1.03 8.23 -3.69
C HIS A 31 2.19 8.42 -2.70
N GLU A 32 3.03 9.44 -2.85
CA GLU A 32 4.09 9.74 -1.89
C GLU A 32 3.50 10.09 -0.51
N ILE A 33 2.42 10.88 -0.49
CA ILE A 33 1.69 11.23 0.74
C ILE A 33 1.20 9.97 1.46
N LEU A 34 0.65 9.01 0.71
CA LEU A 34 0.22 7.71 1.22
C LEU A 34 1.40 6.93 1.81
N PHE A 35 2.55 6.91 1.15
CA PHE A 35 3.74 6.18 1.59
C PHE A 35 4.44 6.85 2.78
N ASP A 36 4.47 8.17 2.82
CA ASP A 36 4.98 8.90 3.98
C ASP A 36 4.08 8.69 5.22
N LYS A 37 2.76 8.70 5.04
CA LYS A 37 1.82 8.33 6.12
C LYS A 37 2.06 6.89 6.57
N LEU A 38 2.19 5.95 5.64
CA LEU A 38 2.50 4.55 5.94
C LEU A 38 3.78 4.42 6.78
N LYS A 39 4.85 5.12 6.40
CA LYS A 39 6.12 5.15 7.13
C LYS A 39 5.93 5.71 8.55
N THR A 40 5.19 6.80 8.68
CA THR A 40 4.95 7.48 9.98
C THR A 40 4.21 6.57 10.97
N VAL A 41 3.17 5.84 10.51
CA VAL A 41 2.35 5.01 11.42
C VAL A 41 2.91 3.61 11.66
N SER A 42 3.97 3.21 10.95
CA SER A 42 4.46 1.81 10.91
C SER A 42 5.49 1.45 11.98
N ASN A 43 5.94 2.38 12.81
CA ASN A 43 7.04 2.15 13.76
C ASN A 43 8.27 1.47 13.11
N GLY A 44 8.55 1.77 11.82
CA GLY A 44 9.75 1.30 11.11
C GLY A 44 9.57 0.07 10.23
N SER A 45 8.52 -0.74 10.41
CA SER A 45 8.26 -1.91 9.54
C SER A 45 7.05 -1.69 8.66
N TYR A 46 7.27 -1.41 7.37
CA TYR A 46 6.17 -1.23 6.42
C TYR A 46 6.47 -1.85 5.05
N ARG A 47 5.40 -2.13 4.31
CA ARG A 47 5.47 -2.75 2.98
C ARG A 47 4.47 -2.13 2.01
N ILE A 48 4.91 -1.98 0.77
CA ILE A 48 4.12 -1.43 -0.35
C ILE A 48 3.91 -2.55 -1.36
N TYR A 49 2.66 -2.95 -1.57
CA TYR A 49 2.29 -3.99 -2.52
C TYR A 49 1.50 -3.40 -3.67
N SER A 50 1.90 -3.72 -4.90
CA SER A 50 1.15 -3.38 -6.11
C SER A 50 0.25 -4.54 -6.52
N SER A 51 -0.98 -4.23 -6.97
CA SER A 51 -1.87 -5.23 -7.54
C SER A 51 -1.30 -5.76 -8.86
N LYS A 52 -1.73 -6.96 -9.25
CA LYS A 52 -1.41 -7.55 -10.56
C LYS A 52 -2.40 -7.19 -11.66
N SER A 53 -3.38 -6.31 -11.36
CA SER A 53 -4.35 -5.87 -12.36
C SER A 53 -3.64 -5.30 -13.57
N GLU A 54 -3.93 -5.84 -14.75
CA GLU A 54 -3.39 -5.42 -16.03
C GLU A 54 -4.51 -5.48 -17.08
N ASP A 55 -4.75 -4.39 -17.73
CA ASP A 55 -5.63 -4.27 -18.90
C ASP A 55 -5.24 -3.03 -19.72
N PRO A 56 -5.44 -3.04 -21.05
CA PRO A 56 -4.96 -1.98 -21.93
C PRO A 56 -5.51 -0.59 -21.64
N LYS A 57 -6.72 -0.47 -21.06
CA LYS A 57 -7.39 0.83 -20.85
C LYS A 57 -7.16 1.41 -19.46
N LYS A 58 -7.39 0.61 -18.42
CA LYS A 58 -7.41 1.09 -17.04
C LYS A 58 -6.14 0.76 -16.26
N ASN A 59 -5.40 -0.29 -16.67
CA ASN A 59 -4.20 -0.75 -16.00
C ASN A 59 -3.11 -1.17 -17.01
N PRO A 60 -2.60 -0.23 -17.85
CA PRO A 60 -1.70 -0.57 -18.96
C PRO A 60 -0.31 -1.03 -18.51
N LEU A 61 0.11 -0.76 -17.28
CA LEU A 61 1.42 -1.15 -16.79
C LEU A 61 1.40 -2.57 -16.23
N SER A 62 2.36 -3.39 -16.67
CA SER A 62 2.60 -4.71 -16.09
C SER A 62 3.05 -4.62 -14.62
N PHE A 63 2.88 -5.70 -13.88
CA PHE A 63 3.35 -5.77 -12.48
C PHE A 63 4.82 -5.40 -12.33
N THR A 64 5.68 -5.91 -13.21
CA THR A 64 7.13 -5.61 -13.20
C THR A 64 7.39 -4.13 -13.45
N ALA A 65 6.68 -3.51 -14.41
CA ALA A 65 6.80 -2.09 -14.69
C ALA A 65 6.36 -1.25 -13.48
N LYS A 66 5.24 -1.59 -12.84
CA LYS A 66 4.77 -0.90 -11.62
C LYS A 66 5.79 -0.94 -10.50
N VAL A 67 6.35 -2.12 -10.19
CA VAL A 67 7.40 -2.26 -9.17
C VAL A 67 8.64 -1.43 -9.51
N LYS A 68 9.07 -1.45 -10.77
CA LYS A 68 10.20 -0.64 -11.26
C LYS A 68 9.96 0.84 -11.06
N PHE A 69 8.80 1.34 -11.49
CA PHE A 69 8.45 2.76 -11.34
C PHE A 69 8.29 3.16 -9.87
N LEU A 70 7.60 2.37 -9.05
CA LEU A 70 7.47 2.65 -7.62
C LEU A 70 8.84 2.83 -6.95
N ARG A 71 9.80 1.94 -7.22
CA ARG A 71 11.15 2.04 -6.64
C ARG A 71 11.94 3.24 -7.15
N LYS A 72 11.79 3.58 -8.44
CA LYS A 72 12.49 4.72 -9.03
C LYS A 72 11.88 6.06 -8.63
N MET A 73 10.55 6.17 -8.64
CA MET A 73 9.84 7.39 -8.31
C MET A 73 9.91 7.73 -6.81
N PHE A 74 10.01 6.71 -5.96
CA PHE A 74 10.01 6.88 -4.49
C PHE A 74 11.22 6.22 -3.84
N PRO A 75 12.44 6.75 -4.05
CA PRO A 75 13.68 6.13 -3.57
C PRO A 75 13.71 5.97 -2.05
N LYS A 76 13.08 6.87 -1.29
CA LYS A 76 12.94 6.77 0.17
C LYS A 76 12.20 5.51 0.63
N HIS A 77 11.32 4.97 -0.24
CA HIS A 77 10.47 3.81 0.04
C HIS A 77 10.88 2.56 -0.76
N ALA A 78 11.90 2.64 -1.60
CA ALA A 78 12.25 1.60 -2.57
C ALA A 78 12.46 0.21 -1.94
N ARG A 79 13.05 0.14 -0.74
CA ARG A 79 13.28 -1.11 0.00
C ARG A 79 12.00 -1.75 0.51
N SER A 80 10.96 -0.95 0.74
CA SER A 80 9.64 -1.40 1.21
C SER A 80 8.71 -1.81 0.08
N VAL A 81 9.06 -1.54 -1.19
CA VAL A 81 8.28 -1.97 -2.36
C VAL A 81 8.52 -3.45 -2.63
N MET A 82 7.48 -4.23 -2.43
CA MET A 82 7.52 -5.69 -2.56
C MET A 82 7.36 -6.11 -4.04
N ALA A 83 8.26 -6.99 -4.50
CA ALA A 83 8.19 -7.59 -5.84
C ALA A 83 7.59 -9.01 -5.79
N ASP A 84 6.51 -9.17 -5.02
CA ASP A 84 5.90 -10.45 -4.73
C ASP A 84 4.89 -10.84 -5.81
N LYS A 85 5.23 -11.88 -6.57
CA LYS A 85 4.39 -12.37 -7.67
C LYS A 85 3.19 -13.22 -7.23
N ASP A 86 3.16 -13.68 -5.98
CA ASP A 86 2.09 -14.55 -5.47
C ASP A 86 0.95 -13.76 -4.84
N VAL A 87 1.21 -12.51 -4.46
CA VAL A 87 0.21 -11.60 -3.91
C VAL A 87 -0.67 -11.00 -5.02
N ARG A 88 -1.97 -11.23 -4.95
CA ARG A 88 -2.98 -10.69 -5.88
C ARG A 88 -3.98 -9.78 -5.20
N THR A 89 -4.26 -10.03 -3.92
CA THR A 89 -5.27 -9.35 -3.12
C THR A 89 -4.71 -8.92 -1.76
N ALA A 90 -5.42 -8.04 -1.06
CA ALA A 90 -5.07 -7.67 0.31
C ALA A 90 -5.18 -8.86 1.28
N LEU A 91 -6.05 -9.85 0.99
CA LEU A 91 -6.17 -11.08 1.77
C LEU A 91 -4.91 -11.95 1.65
N ASP A 92 -4.35 -12.08 0.44
CA ASP A 92 -3.10 -12.83 0.22
C ASP A 92 -1.93 -12.19 1.00
N ILE A 93 -1.94 -10.85 1.14
CA ILE A 93 -0.95 -10.13 1.96
C ILE A 93 -1.10 -10.55 3.43
N CYS A 94 -2.32 -10.55 3.96
CA CYS A 94 -2.57 -10.93 5.35
C CYS A 94 -2.13 -12.36 5.64
N VAL A 95 -2.45 -13.32 4.76
CA VAL A 95 -1.98 -14.71 4.86
C VAL A 95 -0.46 -14.75 4.89
N LYS A 96 0.20 -14.11 3.92
CA LYS A 96 1.65 -14.10 3.84
C LYS A 96 2.33 -13.48 5.06
N LEU A 97 1.79 -12.38 5.58
CA LEU A 97 2.32 -11.73 6.77
C LEU A 97 2.14 -12.63 8.01
N TYR A 98 1.01 -13.31 8.11
CA TYR A 98 0.76 -14.30 9.16
C TYR A 98 1.76 -15.46 9.11
N ASP A 99 1.98 -16.04 7.93
CA ASP A 99 2.95 -17.13 7.70
C ASP A 99 4.41 -16.69 8.01
N GLN A 100 4.70 -15.39 7.89
CA GLN A 100 5.99 -14.80 8.26
C GLN A 100 6.12 -14.51 9.77
N GLY A 101 5.12 -14.87 10.56
CA GLY A 101 5.11 -14.74 12.02
C GLY A 101 4.83 -13.30 12.52
N TYR A 102 4.21 -12.45 11.70
CA TYR A 102 3.70 -11.18 12.20
C TYR A 102 2.49 -11.43 13.10
N THR A 103 2.45 -10.76 14.24
CA THR A 103 1.37 -10.86 15.24
C THR A 103 0.43 -9.68 15.21
N THR A 104 0.92 -8.53 14.71
CA THR A 104 0.12 -7.31 14.58
C THR A 104 0.26 -6.77 13.16
N VAL A 105 -0.86 -6.60 12.48
CA VAL A 105 -0.91 -6.12 11.10
C VAL A 105 -1.87 -4.94 11.00
N SER A 106 -1.40 -3.88 10.35
CA SER A 106 -2.23 -2.73 10.00
C SER A 106 -2.16 -2.47 8.50
N MET A 107 -3.21 -1.86 7.94
CA MET A 107 -3.25 -1.41 6.55
C MET A 107 -3.47 0.10 6.50
N VAL A 108 -2.75 0.80 5.62
CA VAL A 108 -3.08 2.19 5.29
C VAL A 108 -3.85 2.19 3.97
N ALA A 109 -4.97 2.91 3.92
CA ALA A 109 -5.82 3.03 2.73
C ALA A 109 -6.33 4.46 2.57
N GLY A 110 -6.73 4.83 1.36
CA GLY A 110 -7.46 6.07 1.12
C GLY A 110 -8.81 6.08 1.88
N SER A 111 -9.29 7.26 2.24
CA SER A 111 -10.53 7.42 3.02
C SER A 111 -11.74 6.76 2.35
N ASP A 112 -11.81 6.77 1.03
CA ASP A 112 -12.85 6.15 0.20
C ASP A 112 -12.92 4.62 0.30
N ARG A 113 -11.85 3.97 0.78
CA ARG A 113 -11.72 2.50 0.82
C ARG A 113 -11.64 1.92 2.24
N LEU A 114 -11.67 2.76 3.28
CA LEU A 114 -11.49 2.33 4.67
C LEU A 114 -12.50 1.28 5.09
N THR A 115 -13.80 1.57 4.94
CA THR A 115 -14.88 0.68 5.36
C THR A 115 -14.81 -0.65 4.61
N GLU A 116 -14.56 -0.60 3.30
CA GLU A 116 -14.44 -1.80 2.47
C GLU A 116 -13.31 -2.73 2.97
N PHE A 117 -12.10 -2.18 3.13
CA PHE A 117 -10.97 -2.98 3.59
C PHE A 117 -11.12 -3.43 5.04
N ASN A 118 -11.62 -2.57 5.92
CA ASN A 118 -11.84 -2.96 7.31
C ASN A 118 -12.82 -4.14 7.41
N THR A 119 -13.94 -4.06 6.70
CA THR A 119 -14.93 -5.13 6.66
C THR A 119 -14.36 -6.40 6.04
N LEU A 120 -13.71 -6.28 4.87
CA LEU A 120 -13.17 -7.41 4.13
C LEU A 120 -12.10 -8.17 4.95
N LEU A 121 -11.09 -7.45 5.45
CA LEU A 121 -9.95 -8.08 6.11
C LEU A 121 -10.34 -8.71 7.45
N ASN A 122 -11.20 -8.06 8.22
CA ASN A 122 -11.65 -8.62 9.51
C ASN A 122 -12.68 -9.73 9.36
N LYS A 123 -13.50 -9.73 8.29
CA LYS A 123 -14.40 -10.85 7.97
C LYS A 123 -13.66 -12.17 7.77
N TYR A 124 -12.47 -12.13 7.20
CA TYR A 124 -11.65 -13.33 6.91
C TYR A 124 -10.62 -13.64 8.01
N ASN A 125 -10.52 -12.80 9.04
CA ASN A 125 -9.66 -13.08 10.19
C ASN A 125 -10.19 -14.30 10.95
N ASN A 126 -9.31 -15.26 11.23
CA ASN A 126 -9.64 -16.57 11.84
C ASN A 126 -10.60 -17.44 10.99
N VAL A 127 -10.62 -17.25 9.66
CA VAL A 127 -11.46 -18.02 8.74
C VAL A 127 -10.61 -18.70 7.68
N LYS A 128 -10.71 -20.03 7.53
CA LYS A 128 -10.12 -20.75 6.40
C LYS A 128 -10.88 -20.40 5.11
N SER A 129 -10.17 -19.94 4.10
CA SER A 129 -10.76 -19.57 2.82
C SER A 129 -9.88 -20.02 1.64
N ARG A 130 -10.33 -19.78 0.42
CA ARG A 130 -9.52 -20.01 -0.79
C ARG A 130 -8.24 -19.18 -0.85
N HIS A 131 -8.15 -18.11 -0.06
CA HIS A 131 -6.96 -17.25 0.05
C HIS A 131 -5.94 -17.79 1.05
N GLY A 132 -6.30 -18.77 1.85
CA GLY A 132 -5.52 -19.31 2.95
C GLY A 132 -6.14 -19.00 4.31
N PHE A 133 -5.31 -18.90 5.32
CA PHE A 133 -5.70 -18.64 6.71
C PHE A 133 -4.79 -17.60 7.35
N TYR A 134 -5.34 -16.70 8.12
CA TYR A 134 -4.63 -15.83 9.04
C TYR A 134 -5.49 -15.58 10.29
N ASN A 135 -4.83 -15.35 11.40
CA ASN A 135 -5.49 -15.04 12.68
C ASN A 135 -4.64 -14.03 13.46
N PHE A 136 -5.04 -12.77 13.43
CA PHE A 136 -4.45 -11.70 14.23
C PHE A 136 -5.38 -11.42 15.41
N GLU A 137 -4.90 -11.57 16.63
CA GLU A 137 -5.70 -11.50 17.87
C GLU A 137 -6.54 -10.22 17.96
N ASN A 138 -5.95 -9.07 17.59
CA ASN A 138 -6.63 -7.79 17.62
C ASN A 138 -7.27 -7.42 16.27
N GLY A 139 -7.40 -8.37 15.33
CA GLY A 139 -7.83 -8.12 13.98
C GLY A 139 -6.80 -7.28 13.17
N ILE A 140 -7.29 -6.66 12.09
CA ILE A 140 -6.47 -5.81 11.23
C ILE A 140 -6.99 -4.38 11.34
N ASN A 141 -6.12 -3.46 11.80
CA ASN A 141 -6.46 -2.04 11.88
C ASN A 141 -6.26 -1.37 10.50
N VAL A 142 -7.33 -0.77 9.97
CA VAL A 142 -7.26 -0.02 8.70
C VAL A 142 -7.24 1.47 8.99
N ILE A 143 -6.14 2.12 8.66
CA ILE A 143 -5.80 3.50 9.00
C ILE A 143 -6.00 4.38 7.77
N SER A 144 -6.63 5.54 7.92
CA SER A 144 -6.77 6.52 6.85
C SER A 144 -5.44 7.17 6.49
N ALA A 145 -5.16 7.25 5.18
CA ALA A 145 -4.08 8.08 4.66
C ALA A 145 -4.43 9.59 4.66
N GLY A 146 -5.63 9.93 5.02
CA GLY A 146 -6.22 11.27 4.86
C GLY A 146 -7.14 11.34 3.63
N GLU A 147 -7.84 12.45 3.53
CA GLU A 147 -8.66 12.75 2.35
C GLU A 147 -7.74 13.15 1.19
N ARG A 148 -8.17 12.77 0.00
CA ARG A 148 -7.57 13.20 -1.24
C ARG A 148 -8.51 14.23 -1.85
N ASP A 149 -8.01 15.43 -2.11
CA ASP A 149 -8.72 16.40 -2.92
C ASP A 149 -8.46 16.10 -4.41
N PRO A 150 -9.46 15.56 -5.15
CA PRO A 150 -9.30 15.25 -6.56
C PRO A 150 -9.25 16.52 -7.45
N ASP A 151 -9.67 17.67 -6.90
CA ASP A 151 -9.77 18.94 -7.60
C ASP A 151 -8.58 19.88 -7.29
N ALA A 152 -7.70 19.49 -6.37
CA ALA A 152 -6.48 20.24 -6.08
C ALA A 152 -5.61 20.38 -7.35
N ASP A 153 -5.15 21.58 -7.64
CA ASP A 153 -4.24 21.87 -8.75
C ASP A 153 -2.79 21.44 -8.47
N ASP A 154 -2.50 21.08 -7.25
CA ASP A 154 -1.18 20.63 -6.80
C ASP A 154 -0.94 19.12 -7.03
N ALA A 155 0.17 18.63 -6.49
CA ALA A 155 0.56 17.22 -6.55
C ALA A 155 -0.52 16.25 -6.02
N SER A 156 -1.40 16.69 -5.10
CA SER A 156 -2.46 15.86 -4.52
C SER A 156 -3.60 15.60 -5.51
N GLY A 157 -3.87 16.51 -6.44
CA GLY A 157 -4.94 16.40 -7.44
C GLY A 157 -4.60 15.53 -8.65
N MET A 158 -3.31 15.20 -8.90
CA MET A 158 -2.94 14.41 -10.06
C MET A 158 -3.24 12.92 -9.88
N SER A 159 -4.33 12.47 -10.50
CA SER A 159 -4.75 11.06 -10.44
C SER A 159 -4.06 10.20 -11.50
N ALA A 160 -3.97 8.89 -11.24
CA ALA A 160 -3.52 7.92 -12.25
C ALA A 160 -4.38 7.95 -13.52
N SER A 161 -5.67 8.29 -13.40
CA SER A 161 -6.57 8.46 -14.55
C SER A 161 -6.21 9.71 -15.36
N LYS A 162 -5.99 10.86 -14.71
CA LYS A 162 -5.51 12.08 -15.37
C LYS A 162 -4.18 11.83 -16.10
N MET A 163 -3.23 11.12 -15.46
CA MET A 163 -1.96 10.76 -16.11
C MET A 163 -2.14 9.84 -17.33
N ARG A 164 -3.02 8.84 -17.26
CA ARG A 164 -3.30 7.98 -18.43
C ARG A 164 -3.93 8.77 -19.58
N SER A 165 -4.84 9.69 -19.28
CA SER A 165 -5.45 10.55 -20.30
C SER A 165 -4.40 11.47 -20.95
N ALA A 166 -3.51 12.07 -20.17
CA ALA A 166 -2.42 12.90 -20.68
C ALA A 166 -1.47 12.08 -21.58
N ALA A 167 -1.11 10.85 -21.15
CA ALA A 167 -0.29 9.96 -21.96
C ALA A 167 -0.96 9.57 -23.29
N ALA A 168 -2.28 9.29 -23.28
CA ALA A 168 -3.04 8.97 -24.50
C ALA A 168 -3.15 10.17 -25.47
N ALA A 169 -3.17 11.39 -24.93
CA ALA A 169 -3.18 12.64 -25.69
C ALA A 169 -1.77 13.11 -26.12
N ASN A 170 -0.70 12.40 -25.75
CA ASN A 170 0.70 12.82 -25.89
C ASN A 170 1.00 14.17 -25.19
N ASP A 171 0.24 14.51 -24.16
CA ASP A 171 0.45 15.71 -23.35
C ASP A 171 1.49 15.42 -22.25
N PHE A 172 2.76 15.59 -22.60
CA PHE A 172 3.86 15.35 -21.68
C PHE A 172 3.90 16.37 -20.55
N GLU A 173 3.50 17.62 -20.79
CA GLU A 173 3.49 18.66 -19.75
C GLU A 173 2.51 18.29 -18.63
N LEU A 174 1.27 17.95 -18.97
CA LEU A 174 0.29 17.49 -18.00
C LEU A 174 0.73 16.18 -17.31
N PHE A 175 1.26 15.22 -18.07
CA PHE A 175 1.76 13.96 -17.52
C PHE A 175 2.86 14.20 -16.48
N SER A 176 3.79 15.10 -16.76
CA SER A 176 4.93 15.38 -15.89
C SER A 176 4.54 15.98 -14.53
N LYS A 177 3.38 16.63 -14.43
CA LYS A 177 2.83 17.12 -13.15
C LYS A 177 2.54 16.01 -12.15
N GLY A 178 2.25 14.79 -12.62
CA GLY A 178 2.02 13.61 -11.78
C GLY A 178 3.28 12.86 -11.38
N ILE A 179 4.46 13.26 -11.87
CA ILE A 179 5.73 12.61 -11.56
C ILE A 179 6.43 13.37 -10.44
N PRO A 180 6.94 12.67 -9.38
CA PRO A 180 7.74 13.32 -8.35
C PRO A 180 8.97 14.06 -8.95
N ASN A 181 9.32 15.22 -8.38
CA ASN A 181 10.43 16.03 -8.87
C ASN A 181 11.76 15.26 -8.92
N ALA A 182 12.00 14.38 -7.94
CA ALA A 182 13.18 13.51 -7.90
C ALA A 182 13.30 12.52 -9.09
N TYR A 183 12.30 12.42 -9.95
CA TYR A 183 12.30 11.55 -11.13
C TYR A 183 12.28 12.30 -12.46
N LYS A 184 12.22 13.64 -12.40
CA LYS A 184 12.20 14.50 -13.63
C LYS A 184 13.60 14.80 -14.18
N GLU A 185 14.63 14.53 -13.34
CA GLU A 185 16.05 14.62 -13.71
C GLU A 185 16.55 13.28 -14.31
#